data_e3a6bd1dc033530cd826005500b6007e
#
_entry.id   e3a6bd1dc033530cd826005500b6007e
#
_cell.length_a   1.000
_cell.length_b   1.000
_cell.length_c   1.000
_cell.angle_alpha   90.00
_cell.angle_beta   90.00
_cell.angle_gamma   90.00
#
_symmetry.space_group_name_H-M   'P 1'
#
loop_
_entity.id
_entity.type
_entity.pdbx_description
1 polymer ?
#
loop_
_entity_poly.entity_id
_entity_poly.type
_entity_poly.pdbx_seq_one_letter_code
_entity_poly.pdbx_strand_id
1 'polypeptide(L)'
;MSEKQKEILEIIKTFIKKNGYSPTIREICKLANIKSTAAVHAHIKKLKAEGHITTGVDIPRSIVLTKKEKSVKFVVNTIALMCTDDKEYILLQENKNKHTNESIFELPGGVIKESENVYEYLRCKLKANGFEVTKIFGENKCNELSYEEQIFTVFKPFCVSQNYNDNNLIISSTILCEVNSANYCNKGNLKWVCTDDLRAMLVDHQENISTHNIATLKLFCDL
;
A
#
# COMPACT_ATOMS: atom_id res chain seq x y z
N MET A 1 -24.15 -5.78 -9.89
CA MET A 1 -25.04 -6.45 -8.91
C MET A 1 -26.23 -5.58 -8.55
N SER A 2 -27.49 -6.06 -8.70
CA SER A 2 -28.72 -5.34 -8.30
C SER A 2 -28.92 -5.39 -6.77
N GLU A 3 -29.78 -4.48 -6.23
CA GLU A 3 -30.09 -4.48 -4.79
C GLU A 3 -30.64 -5.82 -4.32
N LYS A 4 -31.51 -6.47 -5.13
CA LYS A 4 -32.06 -7.78 -4.78
C LYS A 4 -31.02 -8.90 -4.81
N GLN A 5 -30.00 -8.80 -5.65
CA GLN A 5 -28.87 -9.71 -5.64
C GLN A 5 -28.00 -9.54 -4.39
N LYS A 6 -27.78 -8.30 -3.95
CA LYS A 6 -27.05 -8.00 -2.71
C LYS A 6 -27.79 -8.59 -1.50
N GLU A 7 -29.10 -8.37 -1.43
CA GLU A 7 -29.94 -8.92 -0.37
C GLU A 7 -29.86 -10.46 -0.30
N ILE A 8 -30.01 -11.14 -1.43
CA ILE A 8 -29.91 -12.60 -1.51
C ILE A 8 -28.53 -13.09 -1.07
N LEU A 9 -27.46 -12.40 -1.50
CA LEU A 9 -26.10 -12.76 -1.11
C LEU A 9 -25.88 -12.61 0.40
N GLU A 10 -26.40 -11.56 1.01
CA GLU A 10 -26.31 -11.37 2.47
C GLU A 10 -27.15 -12.39 3.25
N ILE A 11 -28.30 -12.78 2.73
CA ILE A 11 -29.12 -13.88 3.30
C ILE A 11 -28.31 -15.18 3.30
N ILE A 12 -27.65 -15.51 2.18
CA ILE A 12 -26.83 -16.72 2.07
C ILE A 12 -25.67 -16.68 3.06
N LYS A 13 -24.95 -15.56 3.16
CA LYS A 13 -23.84 -15.39 4.11
C LYS A 13 -24.28 -15.57 5.56
N THR A 14 -25.35 -14.90 5.93
CA THR A 14 -25.89 -14.92 7.29
C THR A 14 -26.40 -16.33 7.65
N PHE A 15 -27.08 -17.00 6.72
CA PHE A 15 -27.58 -18.36 6.91
C PHE A 15 -26.42 -19.34 7.12
N ILE A 16 -25.40 -19.30 6.27
CA ILE A 16 -24.21 -20.16 6.40
C ILE A 16 -23.48 -19.90 7.72
N LYS A 17 -23.30 -18.63 8.10
CA LYS A 17 -22.66 -18.27 9.37
C LYS A 17 -23.42 -18.81 10.59
N LYS A 18 -24.76 -18.79 10.55
CA LYS A 18 -25.59 -19.22 11.65
C LYS A 18 -25.73 -20.75 11.75
N ASN A 19 -25.85 -21.45 10.62
CA ASN A 19 -26.24 -22.84 10.57
C ASN A 19 -25.11 -23.81 10.22
N GLY A 20 -23.97 -23.31 9.72
CA GLY A 20 -22.81 -24.12 9.29
C GLY A 20 -22.99 -24.81 7.92
N TYR A 21 -24.11 -24.62 7.23
CA TYR A 21 -24.40 -25.16 5.90
C TYR A 21 -25.19 -24.15 5.07
N SER A 22 -25.25 -24.34 3.74
CA SER A 22 -25.89 -23.39 2.85
C SER A 22 -27.42 -23.58 2.79
N PRO A 23 -28.19 -22.50 2.54
CA PRO A 23 -29.62 -22.56 2.38
C PRO A 23 -30.02 -23.27 1.08
N THR A 24 -31.20 -23.87 1.08
CA THR A 24 -31.89 -24.32 -0.14
C THR A 24 -32.54 -23.11 -0.84
N ILE A 25 -32.91 -23.29 -2.12
CA ILE A 25 -33.66 -22.26 -2.87
C ILE A 25 -34.97 -21.88 -2.20
N ARG A 26 -35.67 -22.85 -1.61
CA ARG A 26 -36.94 -22.61 -0.89
C ARG A 26 -36.74 -21.79 0.40
N GLU A 27 -35.65 -22.03 1.12
CA GLU A 27 -35.26 -21.22 2.29
C GLU A 27 -34.90 -19.80 1.89
N ILE A 28 -34.16 -19.63 0.80
CA ILE A 28 -33.87 -18.29 0.24
C ILE A 28 -35.16 -17.55 -0.16
N CYS A 29 -36.10 -18.25 -0.82
CA CYS A 29 -37.40 -17.68 -1.17
C CYS A 29 -38.11 -17.11 0.07
N LYS A 30 -38.19 -17.91 1.16
CA LYS A 30 -38.82 -17.49 2.41
C LYS A 30 -38.12 -16.28 3.03
N LEU A 31 -36.81 -16.33 3.14
CA LEU A 31 -36.01 -15.28 3.78
C LEU A 31 -35.98 -13.97 2.99
N ALA A 32 -35.96 -14.04 1.65
CA ALA A 32 -35.99 -12.88 0.77
C ALA A 32 -37.40 -12.40 0.41
N ASN A 33 -38.46 -13.05 0.96
CA ASN A 33 -39.85 -12.78 0.60
C ASN A 33 -40.13 -12.81 -0.92
N ILE A 34 -39.56 -13.81 -1.62
CA ILE A 34 -39.75 -14.04 -3.05
C ILE A 34 -40.67 -15.25 -3.24
N LYS A 35 -41.80 -15.04 -3.92
CA LYS A 35 -42.81 -16.12 -4.12
C LYS A 35 -42.36 -17.14 -5.18
N SER A 36 -41.52 -16.76 -6.12
CA SER A 36 -41.10 -17.60 -7.26
C SER A 36 -39.69 -18.19 -7.05
N THR A 37 -39.59 -19.51 -7.04
CA THR A 37 -38.29 -20.21 -7.02
C THR A 37 -37.51 -19.96 -8.29
N ALA A 38 -38.19 -19.80 -9.43
CA ALA A 38 -37.53 -19.45 -10.71
C ALA A 38 -36.82 -18.09 -10.64
N ALA A 39 -37.42 -17.11 -9.94
CA ALA A 39 -36.77 -15.81 -9.74
C ALA A 39 -35.50 -15.92 -8.88
N VAL A 40 -35.54 -16.73 -7.82
CA VAL A 40 -34.34 -17.00 -6.99
C VAL A 40 -33.28 -17.73 -7.80
N HIS A 41 -33.64 -18.72 -8.60
CA HIS A 41 -32.69 -19.39 -9.50
C HIS A 41 -32.02 -18.42 -10.48
N ALA A 42 -32.76 -17.48 -11.04
CA ALA A 42 -32.19 -16.45 -11.92
C ALA A 42 -31.18 -15.56 -11.19
N HIS A 43 -31.46 -15.17 -9.95
CA HIS A 43 -30.52 -14.40 -9.12
C HIS A 43 -29.27 -15.22 -8.77
N ILE A 44 -29.43 -16.49 -8.37
CA ILE A 44 -28.31 -17.42 -8.07
C ILE A 44 -27.43 -17.61 -9.32
N LYS A 45 -28.03 -17.79 -10.52
CA LYS A 45 -27.30 -17.90 -11.77
C LYS A 45 -26.44 -16.67 -12.05
N LYS A 46 -26.97 -15.48 -11.79
CA LYS A 46 -26.24 -14.20 -11.95
C LYS A 46 -25.12 -14.08 -10.93
N LEU A 47 -25.38 -14.36 -9.64
CA LEU A 47 -24.39 -14.35 -8.58
C LEU A 47 -23.23 -15.33 -8.87
N LYS A 48 -23.55 -16.49 -9.47
CA LYS A 48 -22.56 -17.47 -9.92
C LYS A 48 -21.74 -16.91 -11.09
N ALA A 49 -22.37 -16.32 -12.09
CA ALA A 49 -21.70 -15.72 -13.25
C ALA A 49 -20.80 -14.55 -12.84
N GLU A 50 -21.22 -13.76 -11.84
CA GLU A 50 -20.45 -12.67 -11.26
C GLU A 50 -19.35 -13.14 -10.27
N GLY A 51 -19.23 -14.46 -10.07
CA GLY A 51 -18.19 -15.06 -9.23
C GLY A 51 -18.36 -14.84 -7.72
N HIS A 52 -19.57 -14.57 -7.23
CA HIS A 52 -19.85 -14.40 -5.80
C HIS A 52 -20.08 -15.71 -5.07
N ILE A 53 -20.60 -16.72 -5.80
CA ILE A 53 -20.91 -18.06 -5.29
C ILE A 53 -20.56 -19.11 -6.33
N THR A 54 -20.33 -20.34 -5.88
CA THR A 54 -20.37 -21.55 -6.71
C THR A 54 -21.53 -22.44 -6.28
N THR A 55 -22.04 -23.26 -7.18
CA THR A 55 -23.13 -24.21 -6.88
C THR A 55 -22.87 -25.51 -7.61
N GLY A 56 -23.14 -26.66 -6.99
CA GLY A 56 -23.25 -27.93 -7.68
C GLY A 56 -24.47 -27.95 -8.63
N VAL A 57 -24.45 -28.78 -9.64
CA VAL A 57 -25.58 -28.99 -10.55
C VAL A 57 -26.58 -29.89 -9.84
N ASP A 58 -27.82 -29.42 -9.67
CA ASP A 58 -28.94 -30.13 -9.07
C ASP A 58 -28.72 -30.74 -7.66
N ILE A 59 -27.71 -30.23 -6.94
CA ILE A 59 -27.41 -30.65 -5.58
C ILE A 59 -27.98 -29.63 -4.58
N PRO A 60 -28.93 -30.04 -3.71
CA PRO A 60 -29.42 -29.16 -2.63
C PRO A 60 -28.27 -28.75 -1.69
N ARG A 61 -28.33 -27.54 -1.13
CA ARG A 61 -27.34 -27.02 -0.16
C ARG A 61 -25.89 -26.99 -0.69
N SER A 62 -25.72 -26.86 -2.01
CA SER A 62 -24.43 -26.84 -2.66
C SER A 62 -23.89 -25.43 -2.92
N ILE A 63 -24.56 -24.40 -2.41
CA ILE A 63 -24.09 -23.01 -2.56
C ILE A 63 -22.86 -22.81 -1.67
N VAL A 64 -21.73 -22.51 -2.29
CA VAL A 64 -20.49 -22.14 -1.60
C VAL A 64 -20.20 -20.68 -1.90
N LEU A 65 -19.94 -19.90 -0.86
CA LEU A 65 -19.47 -18.52 -1.03
C LEU A 65 -18.07 -18.58 -1.66
N THR A 66 -17.94 -17.98 -2.81
CA THR A 66 -16.62 -17.78 -3.38
C THR A 66 -15.97 -16.68 -2.54
N LYS A 67 -14.89 -16.98 -1.85
CA LYS A 67 -13.98 -15.92 -1.43
C LYS A 67 -13.52 -15.28 -2.73
N LYS A 68 -14.05 -14.09 -3.06
CA LYS A 68 -13.31 -13.25 -4.01
C LYS A 68 -11.93 -13.11 -3.36
N GLU A 69 -10.94 -13.77 -3.91
CA GLU A 69 -9.58 -13.35 -3.66
C GLU A 69 -9.56 -11.89 -4.06
N LYS A 70 -9.52 -11.03 -3.05
CA LYS A 70 -9.32 -9.62 -3.29
C LYS A 70 -8.00 -9.60 -4.06
N SER A 71 -8.04 -9.23 -5.33
CA SER A 71 -6.81 -9.11 -6.12
C SER A 71 -5.90 -8.17 -5.34
N VAL A 72 -4.89 -8.73 -4.72
CA VAL A 72 -3.87 -7.95 -4.02
C VAL A 72 -3.13 -7.19 -5.11
N LYS A 73 -3.26 -5.88 -5.11
CA LYS A 73 -2.47 -5.04 -6.00
C LYS A 73 -1.11 -4.84 -5.36
N PHE A 74 -0.08 -5.13 -6.12
CA PHE A 74 1.28 -4.79 -5.74
C PHE A 74 1.55 -3.34 -6.11
N VAL A 75 2.04 -2.58 -5.14
CA VAL A 75 2.50 -1.20 -5.35
C VAL A 75 3.96 -1.14 -4.92
N VAL A 76 4.82 -0.69 -5.81
CA VAL A 76 6.24 -0.49 -5.52
C VAL A 76 6.49 1.01 -5.37
N ASN A 77 6.97 1.40 -4.19
CA ASN A 77 7.34 2.77 -3.89
C ASN A 77 8.86 2.90 -3.78
N THR A 78 9.37 4.06 -4.13
CA THR A 78 10.71 4.47 -3.76
C THR A 78 10.63 5.66 -2.83
N ILE A 79 11.34 5.56 -1.73
CA ILE A 79 11.42 6.58 -0.67
C ILE A 79 12.84 7.12 -0.66
N ALA A 80 12.98 8.45 -0.65
CA ALA A 80 14.26 9.11 -0.43
C ALA A 80 14.45 9.38 1.06
N LEU A 81 15.42 8.74 1.69
CA LEU A 81 15.91 9.12 3.00
C LEU A 81 17.06 10.09 2.76
N MET A 82 16.79 11.38 2.89
CA MET A 82 17.77 12.44 2.67
C MET A 82 18.32 12.92 4.00
N CYS A 83 19.64 12.90 4.13
CA CYS A 83 20.34 13.47 5.28
C CYS A 83 21.47 14.41 4.82
N THR A 84 21.94 15.23 5.73
CA THR A 84 23.19 15.98 5.54
C THR A 84 24.40 15.02 5.59
N ASP A 85 25.54 15.43 5.03
CA ASP A 85 26.76 14.63 5.00
C ASP A 85 27.31 14.30 6.39
N ASP A 86 27.06 15.17 7.39
CA ASP A 86 27.34 14.94 8.81
C ASP A 86 26.28 14.11 9.54
N LYS A 87 25.13 13.81 8.88
CA LYS A 87 23.95 13.13 9.43
C LYS A 87 23.27 13.85 10.60
N GLU A 88 23.56 15.13 10.80
CA GLU A 88 22.91 15.91 11.86
C GLU A 88 21.46 16.26 11.53
N TYR A 89 21.09 16.29 10.25
CA TYR A 89 19.74 16.64 9.80
C TYR A 89 19.20 15.62 8.78
N ILE A 90 17.90 15.40 8.88
CA ILE A 90 17.13 14.56 7.96
C ILE A 90 15.97 15.37 7.34
N LEU A 91 15.70 15.15 6.06
CA LEU A 91 14.60 15.79 5.37
C LEU A 91 13.31 15.00 5.57
N LEU A 92 12.31 15.62 6.15
CA LEU A 92 10.95 15.09 6.28
C LEU A 92 9.95 15.97 5.54
N GLN A 93 8.90 15.36 5.06
CA GLN A 93 7.75 16.05 4.49
C GLN A 93 6.68 16.21 5.56
N GLU A 94 6.31 17.46 5.85
CA GLU A 94 5.22 17.79 6.77
C GLU A 94 3.89 17.76 6.02
N ASN A 95 2.97 16.91 6.45
CA ASN A 95 1.60 16.85 5.98
C ASN A 95 0.63 17.14 7.12
N LYS A 96 -0.58 17.58 6.79
CA LYS A 96 -1.63 17.77 7.80
C LYS A 96 -2.55 16.55 7.84
N ASN A 97 -2.79 16.03 9.03
CA ASN A 97 -3.81 15.03 9.25
C ASN A 97 -5.18 15.61 8.89
N LYS A 98 -5.91 14.95 8.01
CA LYS A 98 -7.22 15.42 7.50
C LYS A 98 -8.29 15.52 8.59
N HIS A 99 -8.15 14.80 9.70
CA HIS A 99 -9.14 14.72 10.78
C HIS A 99 -8.77 15.57 11.99
N THR A 100 -7.50 15.59 12.39
CA THR A 100 -7.02 16.31 13.60
C THR A 100 -6.35 17.64 13.27
N ASN A 101 -6.01 17.90 12.00
CA ASN A 101 -5.21 19.04 11.54
C ASN A 101 -3.79 19.12 12.16
N GLU A 102 -3.36 18.08 12.85
CA GLU A 102 -2.02 17.96 13.39
C GLU A 102 -1.00 17.65 12.29
N SER A 103 0.25 18.03 12.53
CA SER A 103 1.34 17.74 11.60
C SER A 103 1.73 16.27 11.70
N ILE A 104 1.83 15.61 10.53
CA ILE A 104 2.40 14.27 10.38
C ILE A 104 3.61 14.38 9.47
N PHE A 105 4.74 13.87 9.95
CA PHE A 105 5.99 13.84 9.22
C PHE A 105 6.18 12.48 8.54
N GLU A 106 6.65 12.52 7.29
CA GLU A 106 6.96 11.33 6.51
C GLU A 106 8.22 11.52 5.67
N LEU A 107 8.83 10.43 5.25
CA LEU A 107 9.93 10.48 4.28
C LEU A 107 9.39 10.83 2.89
N PRO A 108 10.06 11.75 2.16
CA PRO A 108 9.65 12.07 0.79
C PRO A 108 9.79 10.85 -0.12
N GLY A 109 8.80 10.61 -0.95
CA GLY A 109 8.79 9.43 -1.80
C GLY A 109 7.73 9.48 -2.89
N GLY A 110 7.55 8.37 -3.56
CA GLY A 110 6.51 8.20 -4.58
C GLY A 110 6.58 6.87 -5.29
N VAL A 111 5.54 6.62 -6.08
CA VAL A 111 5.44 5.44 -6.94
C VAL A 111 6.32 5.64 -8.17
N ILE A 112 7.18 4.67 -8.44
CA ILE A 112 7.95 4.62 -9.69
C ILE A 112 7.04 4.09 -10.79
N LYS A 113 7.09 4.71 -11.96
CA LYS A 113 6.42 4.20 -13.15
C LYS A 113 7.24 3.09 -13.80
N GLU A 114 6.53 2.17 -14.44
CA GLU A 114 7.14 1.12 -15.27
C GLU A 114 8.12 1.76 -16.26
N SER A 115 9.36 1.44 -16.28
CA SER A 115 10.44 1.95 -17.15
C SER A 115 11.38 3.01 -16.58
N GLU A 116 11.21 3.47 -15.35
CA GLU A 116 12.12 4.47 -14.77
C GLU A 116 13.21 3.80 -13.94
N ASN A 117 14.47 4.17 -14.17
CA ASN A 117 15.57 3.80 -13.29
C ASN A 117 15.40 4.51 -11.93
N VAL A 118 15.50 3.76 -10.83
CA VAL A 118 15.29 4.26 -9.46
C VAL A 118 16.16 5.48 -9.14
N TYR A 119 17.42 5.44 -9.50
CA TYR A 119 18.37 6.52 -9.18
C TYR A 119 18.14 7.76 -10.04
N GLU A 120 17.84 7.59 -11.32
CA GLU A 120 17.49 8.70 -12.22
C GLU A 120 16.18 9.36 -11.79
N TYR A 121 15.18 8.56 -11.44
CA TYR A 121 13.93 9.08 -10.89
C TYR A 121 14.16 9.92 -9.64
N LEU A 122 14.96 9.43 -8.68
CA LEU A 122 15.27 10.16 -7.46
C LEU A 122 16.04 11.46 -7.77
N ARG A 123 17.08 11.43 -8.62
CA ARG A 123 17.84 12.63 -9.01
C ARG A 123 16.93 13.67 -9.64
N CYS A 124 16.10 13.28 -10.59
CA CYS A 124 15.20 14.20 -11.28
C CYS A 124 14.19 14.80 -10.30
N LYS A 125 13.59 13.98 -9.43
CA LYS A 125 12.60 14.42 -8.46
C LYS A 125 13.20 15.34 -7.40
N LEU A 126 14.37 15.01 -6.87
CA LEU A 126 15.06 15.82 -5.86
C LEU A 126 15.53 17.13 -6.45
N LYS A 127 16.11 17.11 -7.65
CA LYS A 127 16.52 18.32 -8.40
C LYS A 127 15.33 19.23 -8.71
N ALA A 128 14.17 18.67 -9.10
CA ALA A 128 12.94 19.45 -9.33
C ALA A 128 12.45 20.14 -8.05
N ASN A 129 12.70 19.54 -6.88
CA ASN A 129 12.46 20.16 -5.58
C ASN A 129 13.60 21.09 -5.12
N GLY A 130 14.63 21.28 -5.97
CA GLY A 130 15.74 22.18 -5.73
C GLY A 130 16.79 21.67 -4.74
N PHE A 131 16.91 20.36 -4.58
CA PHE A 131 17.97 19.73 -3.79
C PHE A 131 19.10 19.24 -4.69
N GLU A 132 20.33 19.58 -4.33
CA GLU A 132 21.53 19.06 -4.96
C GLU A 132 22.07 17.90 -4.12
N VAL A 133 21.85 16.69 -4.64
CA VAL A 133 22.29 15.45 -3.97
C VAL A 133 23.75 15.21 -4.30
N THR A 134 24.59 15.14 -3.28
CA THR A 134 26.03 14.87 -3.41
C THR A 134 26.32 13.39 -3.58
N LYS A 135 25.51 12.53 -2.95
CA LYS A 135 25.69 11.09 -3.00
C LYS A 135 24.38 10.34 -2.89
N ILE A 136 24.19 9.33 -3.72
CA ILE A 136 23.12 8.34 -3.57
C ILE A 136 23.79 6.99 -3.26
N PHE A 137 23.44 6.41 -2.11
CA PHE A 137 24.04 5.17 -1.69
C PHE A 137 23.55 4.01 -2.55
N GLY A 138 24.49 3.19 -2.98
CA GLY A 138 24.22 2.03 -3.84
C GLY A 138 24.20 2.33 -5.33
N GLU A 139 24.21 3.59 -5.76
CA GLU A 139 24.20 3.97 -7.19
C GLU A 139 25.37 3.36 -7.97
N ASN A 140 26.58 3.39 -7.41
CA ASN A 140 27.77 2.82 -8.05
C ASN A 140 27.81 1.28 -8.06
N LYS A 141 26.81 0.62 -7.44
CA LYS A 141 26.61 -0.83 -7.43
C LYS A 141 25.38 -1.25 -8.21
N CYS A 142 24.81 -0.33 -8.97
CA CYS A 142 23.74 -0.62 -9.91
C CYS A 142 24.37 -1.33 -11.12
N ASN A 143 24.08 -2.60 -11.29
CA ASN A 143 24.45 -3.35 -12.47
C ASN A 143 23.24 -3.41 -13.38
N GLU A 144 23.35 -2.80 -14.55
CA GLU A 144 22.42 -3.03 -15.64
C GLU A 144 22.89 -4.24 -16.42
N LEU A 145 22.07 -5.24 -16.48
CA LEU A 145 22.28 -6.45 -17.26
C LEU A 145 21.23 -6.51 -18.35
N SER A 146 21.65 -6.64 -19.58
CA SER A 146 20.73 -6.90 -20.71
C SER A 146 20.78 -8.37 -21.10
N TYR A 147 19.63 -9.01 -21.17
CA TYR A 147 19.46 -10.37 -21.62
C TYR A 147 18.20 -10.46 -22.47
N GLU A 148 18.30 -10.95 -23.71
CA GLU A 148 17.17 -11.18 -24.62
C GLU A 148 16.16 -10.01 -24.69
N GLU A 149 16.59 -8.81 -25.02
CA GLU A 149 15.75 -7.60 -25.08
C GLU A 149 15.20 -7.11 -23.71
N GLN A 150 15.56 -7.75 -22.60
CA GLN A 150 15.18 -7.32 -21.25
C GLN A 150 16.35 -6.60 -20.56
N ILE A 151 16.04 -5.49 -19.91
CA ILE A 151 17.00 -4.74 -19.11
C ILE A 151 16.69 -5.00 -17.64
N PHE A 152 17.68 -5.52 -16.91
CA PHE A 152 17.61 -5.74 -15.47
C PHE A 152 18.45 -4.69 -14.75
N THR A 153 17.82 -3.95 -13.85
CA THR A 153 18.52 -3.02 -12.98
C THR A 153 18.59 -3.60 -11.56
N VAL A 154 19.78 -3.85 -11.07
CA VAL A 154 20.02 -4.31 -9.70
C VAL A 154 20.50 -3.12 -8.85
N PHE A 155 19.83 -2.84 -7.74
CA PHE A 155 20.17 -1.76 -6.83
C PHE A 155 20.22 -2.22 -5.38
N LYS A 156 20.96 -1.50 -4.53
CA LYS A 156 21.08 -1.78 -3.10
C LYS A 156 20.38 -0.68 -2.30
N PRO A 157 19.15 -0.90 -1.84
CA PRO A 157 18.46 0.06 -0.98
C PRO A 157 19.09 0.10 0.42
N PHE A 158 18.85 1.19 1.15
CA PHE A 158 19.13 1.29 2.57
C PHE A 158 18.33 0.26 3.35
N CYS A 159 17.03 0.22 3.11
CA CYS A 159 16.15 -0.84 3.59
C CYS A 159 14.99 -1.07 2.64
N VAL A 160 14.32 -2.20 2.80
CA VAL A 160 13.05 -2.53 2.14
C VAL A 160 12.02 -2.76 3.22
N SER A 161 10.90 -2.07 3.12
CA SER A 161 9.76 -2.25 4.02
C SER A 161 8.56 -2.78 3.27
N GLN A 162 7.75 -3.56 3.98
CA GLN A 162 6.49 -4.10 3.48
C GLN A 162 5.35 -3.63 4.34
N ASN A 163 4.30 -3.13 3.71
CA ASN A 163 3.08 -2.72 4.37
C ASN A 163 1.87 -3.31 3.65
N TYR A 164 0.82 -3.61 4.41
CA TYR A 164 -0.44 -4.12 3.88
C TYR A 164 -1.56 -3.16 4.26
N ASN A 165 -2.16 -2.53 3.24
CA ASN A 165 -3.27 -1.60 3.44
C ASN A 165 -4.46 -2.02 2.56
N ASP A 166 -5.63 -2.23 3.18
CA ASP A 166 -6.88 -2.68 2.56
C ASP A 166 -6.69 -3.92 1.67
N ASN A 167 -6.37 -3.74 0.40
CA ASN A 167 -6.16 -4.80 -0.59
C ASN A 167 -4.84 -4.63 -1.35
N ASN A 168 -3.96 -3.75 -0.88
CA ASN A 168 -2.70 -3.47 -1.53
C ASN A 168 -1.56 -3.98 -0.66
N LEU A 169 -0.64 -4.71 -1.27
CA LEU A 169 0.67 -4.97 -0.72
C LEU A 169 1.62 -3.91 -1.25
N ILE A 170 2.10 -3.07 -0.36
CA ILE A 170 3.02 -1.98 -0.69
C ILE A 170 4.42 -2.42 -0.29
N ILE A 171 5.32 -2.47 -1.26
CA ILE A 171 6.74 -2.69 -1.03
C ILE A 171 7.44 -1.36 -1.27
N SER A 172 8.15 -0.86 -0.27
CA SER A 172 8.86 0.41 -0.34
C SER A 172 10.36 0.18 -0.23
N SER A 173 11.10 0.58 -1.25
CA SER A 173 12.56 0.62 -1.24
C SER A 173 13.01 2.00 -0.80
N THR A 174 13.71 2.09 0.33
CA THR A 174 14.28 3.34 0.83
C THR A 174 15.71 3.48 0.37
N ILE A 175 16.01 4.57 -0.29
CA ILE A 175 17.35 4.92 -0.79
C ILE A 175 17.91 6.06 0.06
N LEU A 176 19.09 5.86 0.63
CA LEU A 176 19.79 6.88 1.39
C LEU A 176 20.47 7.84 0.44
N CYS A 177 20.22 9.15 0.63
CA CYS A 177 20.77 10.24 -0.15
C CYS A 177 21.44 11.26 0.77
N GLU A 178 22.62 11.72 0.44
CA GLU A 178 23.32 12.79 1.16
C GLU A 178 23.30 14.10 0.38
N VAL A 179 23.15 15.19 1.10
CA VAL A 179 23.32 16.56 0.62
C VAL A 179 24.38 17.27 1.43
N ASN A 180 25.00 18.30 0.85
CA ASN A 180 25.98 19.09 1.58
C ASN A 180 25.31 19.88 2.71
N SER A 181 25.82 19.74 3.94
CA SER A 181 25.30 20.42 5.13
C SER A 181 25.33 21.96 5.03
N ALA A 182 26.20 22.52 4.19
CA ALA A 182 26.24 23.96 3.97
C ALA A 182 25.09 24.51 3.11
N ASN A 183 24.35 23.64 2.39
CA ASN A 183 23.37 24.04 1.36
C ASN A 183 21.94 23.58 1.64
N TYR A 184 21.66 23.05 2.83
CA TYR A 184 20.29 22.63 3.13
C TYR A 184 19.39 23.80 3.53
N CYS A 185 18.14 23.78 3.07
CA CYS A 185 17.11 24.74 3.46
C CYS A 185 15.72 24.11 3.40
N ASN A 186 14.82 24.63 4.23
CA ASN A 186 13.41 24.22 4.19
C ASN A 186 12.75 24.72 2.89
N LYS A 187 11.92 23.89 2.26
CA LYS A 187 11.21 24.22 1.01
C LYS A 187 9.76 23.74 1.07
N GLY A 188 8.84 24.68 1.14
CA GLY A 188 7.41 24.36 1.23
C GLY A 188 7.10 23.50 2.47
N ASN A 189 6.56 22.33 2.24
CA ASN A 189 6.28 21.33 3.29
C ASN A 189 7.46 20.39 3.59
N LEU A 190 8.61 20.58 2.95
CA LEU A 190 9.82 19.83 3.23
C LEU A 190 10.63 20.55 4.31
N LYS A 191 10.88 19.86 5.40
CA LYS A 191 11.53 20.38 6.60
C LYS A 191 12.76 19.54 6.95
N TRP A 192 13.85 20.21 7.21
CA TRP A 192 15.02 19.61 7.82
C TRP A 192 14.80 19.52 9.33
N VAL A 193 14.87 18.33 9.87
CA VAL A 193 14.70 18.03 11.28
C VAL A 193 16.03 17.55 11.82
N CYS A 194 16.46 18.08 12.96
CA CYS A 194 17.64 17.60 13.67
C CYS A 194 17.47 16.12 14.03
N THR A 195 18.52 15.33 13.89
CA THR A 195 18.47 13.91 14.19
C THR A 195 18.17 13.62 15.67
N ASP A 196 18.59 14.50 16.57
CA ASP A 196 18.26 14.39 18.01
C ASP A 196 16.79 14.69 18.27
N ASP A 197 16.22 15.71 17.61
CA ASP A 197 14.78 16.00 17.69
C ASP A 197 13.97 14.81 17.11
N LEU A 198 14.45 14.21 16.02
CA LEU A 198 13.83 13.02 15.46
C LEU A 198 13.85 11.84 16.45
N ARG A 199 14.98 11.62 17.16
CA ARG A 199 15.06 10.59 18.20
C ARG A 199 14.05 10.83 19.31
N ALA A 200 13.92 12.06 19.76
CA ALA A 200 12.90 12.43 20.75
C ALA A 200 11.48 12.18 20.23
N MET A 201 11.18 12.59 18.99
CA MET A 201 9.87 12.33 18.36
C MET A 201 9.58 10.82 18.23
N LEU A 202 10.58 10.00 17.92
CA LEU A 202 10.42 8.54 17.80
C LEU A 202 10.16 7.83 19.14
N VAL A 203 10.46 8.47 20.27
CA VAL A 203 10.21 7.96 21.61
C VAL A 203 8.90 8.52 22.17
N ASP A 204 8.72 9.84 22.16
CA ASP A 204 7.69 10.54 22.91
C ASP A 204 6.48 10.92 22.07
N HIS A 205 6.64 11.06 20.75
CA HIS A 205 5.64 11.61 19.83
C HIS A 205 5.52 10.83 18.52
N GLN A 206 5.48 9.49 18.60
CA GLN A 206 5.38 8.64 17.40
C GLN A 206 4.11 8.90 16.58
N GLU A 207 3.05 9.42 17.18
CA GLU A 207 1.81 9.82 16.51
C GLU A 207 2.00 10.91 15.46
N ASN A 208 3.06 11.71 15.60
CA ASN A 208 3.44 12.75 14.64
C ASN A 208 4.26 12.22 13.45
N ILE A 209 4.56 10.95 13.43
CA ILE A 209 5.32 10.31 12.35
C ILE A 209 4.42 9.31 11.62
N SER A 210 4.47 9.32 10.30
CA SER A 210 3.78 8.31 9.49
C SER A 210 4.24 6.91 9.90
N THR A 211 3.28 6.05 10.27
CA THR A 211 3.55 4.70 10.78
C THR A 211 4.41 3.87 9.83
N HIS A 212 4.32 4.15 8.52
CA HIS A 212 5.11 3.46 7.49
C HIS A 212 6.60 3.78 7.55
N ASN A 213 6.97 4.92 8.14
CA ASN A 213 8.35 5.38 8.19
C ASN A 213 9.03 5.15 9.53
N ILE A 214 8.28 4.84 10.61
CA ILE A 214 8.84 4.70 11.95
C ILE A 214 10.01 3.70 12.00
N ALA A 215 9.84 2.51 11.44
CA ALA A 215 10.89 1.49 11.45
C ALA A 215 12.13 1.92 10.66
N THR A 216 11.94 2.57 9.51
CA THR A 216 13.03 3.08 8.67
C THR A 216 13.80 4.20 9.38
N LEU A 217 13.08 5.11 10.05
CA LEU A 217 13.69 6.23 10.77
C LEU A 217 14.44 5.76 12.03
N LYS A 218 13.91 4.76 12.74
CA LYS A 218 14.63 4.12 13.85
C LYS A 218 15.94 3.50 13.37
N LEU A 219 15.89 2.73 12.27
CA LEU A 219 17.09 2.12 11.68
C LEU A 219 18.13 3.17 11.25
N PHE A 220 17.69 4.34 10.78
CA PHE A 220 18.59 5.45 10.44
C PHE A 220 19.23 6.07 11.69
N CYS A 221 18.46 6.25 12.77
CA CYS A 221 18.96 6.81 14.02
C CYS A 221 19.97 5.89 14.76
N ASP A 222 20.04 4.62 14.39
CA ASP A 222 20.97 3.62 14.93
C ASP A 222 22.31 3.56 14.16
N LEU A 223 22.47 4.37 13.08
CA LEU A 223 23.72 4.50 12.31
C LEU A 223 24.70 5.46 12.99
#